data_b709e342c0a4c0832d19fbd9063195d2
#
_entry.id   b709e342c0a4c0832d19fbd9063195d2
#
_cell.length_a   1.000
_cell.length_b   1.000
_cell.length_c   1.000
_cell.angle_alpha   90.00
_cell.angle_beta   90.00
_cell.angle_gamma   90.00
#
_symmetry.space_group_name_H-M   'P 1'
#
loop_
_entity.id
_entity.type
_entity.pdbx_description
1 polymer ?
#
loop_
_entity_poly.entity_id
_entity_poly.type
_entity_poly.pdbx_seq_one_letter_code
_entity_poly.pdbx_strand_id
1 'polypeptide(L)'
;VTAFTHDAYFTKTLADADPDVFKAIQGEMGRQKEQIELIASENIVSQAVLDAQGSVLTNKYAEGYPGRRYYGGCEFVDVTEDLARERAKKLFGAAFANVQPHSGAQANQAVFFALLQPGDAFLGMDLACGGHLTHGSPANQSGKWFRPVTYKVREDTHLIDYDHVAEMAQKEKPKLILAGASAYSRH
;
A
#
# COMPACT_ATOMS: atom_id res chain seq x y z
N VAL A 1 -37.23 12.80 24.65
CA VAL A 1 -36.37 11.76 24.03
C VAL A 1 -37.11 11.38 22.77
N THR A 2 -36.68 11.96 21.63
CA THR A 2 -37.18 11.59 20.30
C THR A 2 -36.74 10.15 20.02
N ALA A 3 -37.70 9.26 19.81
CA ALA A 3 -37.42 7.89 19.39
C ALA A 3 -36.62 7.94 18.07
N PHE A 4 -35.38 7.49 18.08
CA PHE A 4 -34.65 7.20 16.85
C PHE A 4 -35.40 6.10 16.11
N THR A 5 -36.10 6.46 15.04
CA THR A 5 -36.59 5.42 14.14
C THR A 5 -35.39 4.77 13.50
N HIS A 6 -35.21 3.46 13.66
CA HIS A 6 -34.08 2.66 13.22
C HIS A 6 -33.80 2.87 11.71
N ASP A 7 -34.81 3.06 10.90
CA ASP A 7 -34.72 3.30 9.46
C ASP A 7 -34.01 4.64 9.11
N ALA A 8 -34.27 5.71 9.87
CA ALA A 8 -33.66 7.00 9.58
C ALA A 8 -32.12 7.02 9.76
N TYR A 9 -31.57 6.18 10.66
CA TYR A 9 -30.13 6.07 10.86
C TYR A 9 -29.42 5.42 9.67
N PHE A 10 -29.98 4.31 9.15
CA PHE A 10 -29.36 3.53 8.10
C PHE A 10 -29.62 4.03 6.68
N THR A 11 -30.57 4.94 6.49
CA THR A 11 -30.99 5.41 5.16
C THR A 11 -30.61 6.86 4.87
N LYS A 12 -30.08 7.60 5.84
CA LYS A 12 -29.61 8.97 5.62
C LYS A 12 -28.45 9.00 4.64
N THR A 13 -28.48 9.97 3.75
CA THR A 13 -27.31 10.30 2.93
C THR A 13 -26.19 10.89 3.79
N LEU A 14 -24.95 10.87 3.30
CA LEU A 14 -23.86 11.54 4.02
C LEU A 14 -24.13 13.03 4.19
N ALA A 15 -24.73 13.67 3.19
CA ALA A 15 -25.09 15.11 3.26
C ALA A 15 -26.05 15.42 4.43
N ASP A 16 -26.96 14.48 4.74
CA ASP A 16 -27.93 14.63 5.82
C ASP A 16 -27.39 14.17 7.17
N ALA A 17 -26.48 13.21 7.17
CA ALA A 17 -25.92 12.62 8.39
C ALA A 17 -24.74 13.42 8.94
N ASP A 18 -23.86 13.88 8.05
CA ASP A 18 -22.64 14.65 8.37
C ASP A 18 -22.33 15.65 7.26
N PRO A 19 -22.98 16.82 7.27
CA PRO A 19 -22.78 17.84 6.26
C PRO A 19 -21.36 18.41 6.21
N ASP A 20 -20.61 18.36 7.31
CA ASP A 20 -19.23 18.88 7.35
C ASP A 20 -18.29 17.95 6.57
N VAL A 21 -18.39 16.64 6.77
CA VAL A 21 -17.64 15.65 6.00
C VAL A 21 -18.07 15.68 4.52
N PHE A 22 -19.36 15.78 4.25
CA PHE A 22 -19.86 15.90 2.88
C PHE A 22 -19.26 17.12 2.16
N LYS A 23 -19.21 18.27 2.81
CA LYS A 23 -18.60 19.50 2.27
C LYS A 23 -17.11 19.33 2.03
N ALA A 24 -16.38 18.65 2.90
CA ALA A 24 -14.97 18.36 2.72
C ALA A 24 -14.73 17.49 1.46
N ILE A 25 -15.55 16.46 1.25
CA ILE A 25 -15.50 15.61 0.04
C ILE A 25 -15.78 16.42 -1.23
N GLN A 26 -16.78 17.31 -1.20
CA GLN A 26 -17.07 18.18 -2.34
C GLN A 26 -15.90 19.13 -2.64
N GLY A 27 -15.26 19.69 -1.61
CA GLY A 27 -14.05 20.51 -1.75
C GLY A 27 -12.89 19.73 -2.37
N GLU A 28 -12.64 18.50 -1.92
CA GLU A 28 -11.61 17.64 -2.48
C GLU A 28 -11.90 17.24 -3.94
N MET A 29 -13.16 16.98 -4.27
CA MET A 29 -13.55 16.74 -5.66
C MET A 29 -13.25 17.96 -6.56
N GLY A 30 -13.49 19.16 -6.07
CA GLY A 30 -13.13 20.42 -6.75
C GLY A 30 -11.61 20.52 -6.94
N ARG A 31 -10.85 20.29 -5.86
CA ARG A 31 -9.38 20.31 -5.90
C ARG A 31 -8.82 19.35 -6.97
N GLN A 32 -9.27 18.12 -6.99
CA GLN A 32 -8.80 17.11 -7.95
C GLN A 32 -9.15 17.46 -9.41
N LYS A 33 -10.23 18.21 -9.65
CA LYS A 33 -10.61 18.66 -11.00
C LYS A 33 -9.82 19.88 -11.48
N GLU A 34 -9.45 20.76 -10.57
CA GLU A 34 -8.93 22.10 -10.90
C GLU A 34 -7.42 22.25 -10.66
N GLN A 35 -6.81 21.34 -9.91
CA GLN A 35 -5.38 21.39 -9.60
C GLN A 35 -4.62 20.26 -10.28
N ILE A 36 -3.38 20.55 -10.67
CA ILE A 36 -2.47 19.56 -11.23
C ILE A 36 -1.84 18.77 -10.07
N GLU A 37 -2.05 17.45 -10.08
CA GLU A 37 -1.44 16.56 -9.11
C GLU A 37 -0.07 16.08 -9.60
N LEU A 38 0.98 16.31 -8.79
CA LEU A 38 2.37 15.92 -9.11
C LEU A 38 2.93 14.87 -8.15
N ILE A 39 2.10 14.28 -7.31
CA ILE A 39 2.51 13.19 -6.42
C ILE A 39 2.44 11.88 -7.20
N ALA A 40 3.61 11.34 -7.58
CA ALA A 40 3.73 10.18 -8.45
C ALA A 40 3.07 8.89 -7.92
N SER A 41 2.86 8.79 -6.60
CA SER A 41 2.22 7.65 -5.96
C SER A 41 0.70 7.75 -5.88
N GLU A 42 0.09 8.88 -6.24
CA GLU A 42 -1.36 9.02 -6.26
C GLU A 42 -1.97 8.40 -7.52
N ASN A 43 -3.13 7.77 -7.35
CA ASN A 43 -3.89 7.15 -8.42
C ASN A 43 -5.35 7.56 -8.33
N ILE A 44 -5.85 8.21 -9.36
CA ILE A 44 -7.28 8.59 -9.44
C ILE A 44 -8.08 7.34 -9.83
N VAL A 45 -8.87 6.86 -8.90
CA VAL A 45 -9.65 5.62 -9.07
C VAL A 45 -10.96 5.87 -9.83
N SER A 46 -11.49 4.83 -10.45
CA SER A 46 -12.79 4.86 -11.11
C SER A 46 -13.95 4.87 -10.12
N GLN A 47 -15.13 5.29 -10.58
CA GLN A 47 -16.36 5.20 -9.78
C GLN A 47 -16.64 3.76 -9.31
N ALA A 48 -16.38 2.76 -10.15
CA ALA A 48 -16.55 1.35 -9.78
C ALA A 48 -15.68 0.92 -8.58
N VAL A 49 -14.47 1.47 -8.46
CA VAL A 49 -13.61 1.23 -7.28
C VAL A 49 -14.20 1.88 -6.03
N LEU A 50 -14.71 3.12 -6.14
CA LEU A 50 -15.36 3.81 -5.03
C LEU A 50 -16.63 3.07 -4.58
N ASP A 51 -17.46 2.61 -5.51
CA ASP A 51 -18.67 1.85 -5.23
C ASP A 51 -18.36 0.52 -4.51
N ALA A 52 -17.33 -0.19 -4.95
CA ALA A 52 -16.90 -1.43 -4.31
C ALA A 52 -16.35 -1.18 -2.89
N GLN A 53 -15.54 -0.15 -2.73
CA GLN A 53 -14.92 0.21 -1.45
C GLN A 53 -15.94 0.68 -0.42
N GLY A 54 -16.96 1.45 -0.83
CA GLY A 54 -18.05 1.93 0.01
C GLY A 54 -19.24 0.97 0.14
N SER A 55 -19.10 -0.28 -0.30
CA SER A 55 -20.18 -1.26 -0.28
C SER A 55 -20.39 -1.91 1.10
N VAL A 56 -21.43 -2.72 1.22
CA VAL A 56 -21.75 -3.52 2.42
C VAL A 56 -20.65 -4.50 2.83
N LEU A 57 -19.70 -4.79 1.95
CA LEU A 57 -18.51 -5.58 2.29
C LEU A 57 -17.70 -4.94 3.43
N THR A 58 -17.76 -3.62 3.58
CA THR A 58 -17.15 -2.86 4.69
C THR A 58 -17.62 -3.35 6.06
N ASN A 59 -18.82 -3.91 6.18
CA ASN A 59 -19.37 -4.39 7.45
C ASN A 59 -18.83 -5.76 7.86
N LYS A 60 -18.15 -6.49 6.94
CA LYS A 60 -17.77 -7.88 7.20
C LYS A 60 -16.39 -7.99 7.81
N TYR A 61 -16.32 -8.52 9.02
CA TYR A 61 -15.08 -8.95 9.64
C TYR A 61 -14.66 -10.32 9.09
N ALA A 62 -13.52 -10.38 8.39
CA ALA A 62 -13.09 -11.56 7.63
C ALA A 62 -11.65 -11.98 7.95
N GLU A 63 -11.33 -12.14 9.25
CA GLU A 63 -10.02 -12.60 9.69
C GLU A 63 -9.71 -13.99 9.15
N GLY A 64 -8.47 -14.19 8.70
CA GLY A 64 -8.02 -15.41 8.03
C GLY A 64 -7.95 -15.23 6.52
N TYR A 65 -8.09 -16.33 5.77
CA TYR A 65 -8.01 -16.37 4.32
C TYR A 65 -9.23 -17.04 3.71
N PRO A 66 -9.52 -16.87 2.42
CA PRO A 66 -10.61 -17.57 1.74
C PRO A 66 -10.61 -19.08 2.04
N GLY A 67 -11.77 -19.60 2.45
CA GLY A 67 -11.93 -21.00 2.86
C GLY A 67 -11.29 -21.37 4.21
N ARG A 68 -10.63 -20.45 4.88
CA ARG A 68 -9.96 -20.64 6.19
C ARG A 68 -10.18 -19.43 7.09
N ARG A 69 -11.43 -19.04 7.28
CA ARG A 69 -11.83 -17.91 8.12
C ARG A 69 -12.05 -18.35 9.57
N TYR A 70 -11.81 -17.44 10.48
CA TYR A 70 -12.10 -17.64 11.90
C TYR A 70 -13.60 -17.48 12.22
N TYR A 71 -14.36 -16.78 11.35
CA TYR A 71 -15.78 -16.48 11.55
C TYR A 71 -16.61 -16.89 10.33
N GLY A 72 -17.89 -17.19 10.58
CA GLY A 72 -18.86 -17.52 9.53
C GLY A 72 -19.32 -16.30 8.71
N GLY A 73 -20.09 -16.54 7.65
CA GLY A 73 -20.68 -15.50 6.80
C GLY A 73 -19.67 -14.85 5.85
N CYS A 74 -18.62 -15.55 5.47
CA CYS A 74 -17.55 -15.03 4.62
C CYS A 74 -17.65 -15.46 3.14
N GLU A 75 -18.74 -16.11 2.75
CA GLU A 75 -18.93 -16.71 1.42
C GLU A 75 -18.70 -15.69 0.29
N PHE A 76 -19.20 -14.48 0.44
CA PHE A 76 -19.10 -13.44 -0.60
C PHE A 76 -17.81 -12.64 -0.53
N VAL A 77 -17.28 -12.38 0.66
CA VAL A 77 -15.96 -11.74 0.79
C VAL A 77 -14.84 -12.66 0.31
N ASP A 78 -14.99 -13.98 0.48
CA ASP A 78 -14.07 -14.97 -0.08
C ASP A 78 -14.03 -14.88 -1.60
N VAL A 79 -15.19 -14.80 -2.26
CA VAL A 79 -15.26 -14.61 -3.72
C VAL A 79 -14.53 -13.33 -4.13
N THR A 80 -14.72 -12.23 -3.41
CA THR A 80 -14.07 -10.95 -3.73
C THR A 80 -12.55 -11.05 -3.58
N GLU A 81 -12.06 -11.65 -2.50
CA GLU A 81 -10.62 -11.81 -2.26
C GLU A 81 -9.99 -12.77 -3.27
N ASP A 82 -10.65 -13.88 -3.59
CA ASP A 82 -10.17 -14.84 -4.61
C ASP A 82 -10.10 -14.19 -6.00
N LEU A 83 -11.10 -13.42 -6.40
CA LEU A 83 -11.05 -12.66 -7.65
C LEU A 83 -9.88 -11.68 -7.67
N ALA A 84 -9.63 -10.97 -6.59
CA ALA A 84 -8.49 -10.06 -6.49
C ALA A 84 -7.16 -10.81 -6.61
N ARG A 85 -7.00 -11.94 -5.92
CA ARG A 85 -5.80 -12.80 -5.99
C ARG A 85 -5.55 -13.31 -7.39
N GLU A 86 -6.57 -13.89 -8.03
CA GLU A 86 -6.43 -14.47 -9.39
C GLU A 86 -6.13 -13.39 -10.44
N ARG A 87 -6.76 -12.21 -10.31
CA ARG A 87 -6.48 -11.08 -11.19
C ARG A 87 -5.07 -10.52 -11.00
N ALA A 88 -4.58 -10.40 -9.75
CA ALA A 88 -3.21 -9.99 -9.46
C ALA A 88 -2.20 -11.01 -10.02
N LYS A 89 -2.42 -12.32 -9.82
CA LYS A 89 -1.58 -13.36 -10.39
C LYS A 89 -1.50 -13.27 -11.91
N LYS A 90 -2.64 -13.07 -12.57
CA LYS A 90 -2.70 -12.94 -14.03
C LYS A 90 -1.98 -11.68 -14.51
N LEU A 91 -2.18 -10.53 -13.83
CA LEU A 91 -1.60 -9.25 -14.21
C LEU A 91 -0.07 -9.27 -14.14
N PHE A 92 0.48 -9.86 -13.07
CA PHE A 92 1.91 -9.88 -12.81
C PHE A 92 2.62 -11.17 -13.26
N GLY A 93 1.91 -12.13 -13.84
CA GLY A 93 2.47 -13.44 -14.18
C GLY A 93 2.97 -14.22 -12.95
N ALA A 94 2.40 -13.97 -11.78
CA ALA A 94 2.88 -14.51 -10.51
C ALA A 94 2.19 -15.83 -10.16
N ALA A 95 2.94 -16.76 -9.54
CA ALA A 95 2.37 -18.01 -9.04
C ALA A 95 1.46 -17.81 -7.81
N PHE A 96 1.78 -16.81 -6.98
CA PHE A 96 1.07 -16.49 -5.75
C PHE A 96 0.80 -14.99 -5.64
N ALA A 97 -0.27 -14.64 -4.95
CA ALA A 97 -0.59 -13.26 -4.58
C ALA A 97 -1.25 -13.22 -3.21
N ASN A 98 -0.90 -12.23 -2.41
CA ASN A 98 -1.62 -11.85 -1.20
C ASN A 98 -2.12 -10.41 -1.41
N VAL A 99 -3.43 -10.22 -1.30
CA VAL A 99 -4.10 -8.93 -1.57
C VAL A 99 -4.65 -8.26 -0.30
N GLN A 100 -4.32 -8.81 0.87
CA GLN A 100 -4.81 -8.30 2.15
C GLN A 100 -4.11 -7.03 2.67
N PRO A 101 -2.82 -6.74 2.34
CA PRO A 101 -2.20 -5.50 2.80
C PRO A 101 -3.01 -4.27 2.37
N HIS A 102 -3.28 -3.37 3.31
CA HIS A 102 -4.02 -2.12 3.04
C HIS A 102 -3.16 -1.05 2.36
N SER A 103 -1.83 -1.26 2.29
CA SER A 103 -0.88 -0.30 1.71
C SER A 103 0.39 -1.01 1.25
N GLY A 104 1.15 -0.36 0.36
CA GLY A 104 2.50 -0.81 -0.01
C GLY A 104 3.45 -0.89 1.19
N ALA A 105 3.31 0.02 2.16
CA ALA A 105 4.09 -0.01 3.40
C ALA A 105 3.81 -1.28 4.21
N GLN A 106 2.54 -1.68 4.34
CA GLN A 106 2.18 -2.93 5.02
C GLN A 106 2.65 -4.16 4.24
N ALA A 107 2.58 -4.15 2.90
CA ALA A 107 3.10 -5.22 2.07
C ALA A 107 4.61 -5.40 2.26
N ASN A 108 5.38 -4.31 2.24
CA ASN A 108 6.82 -4.35 2.53
C ASN A 108 7.10 -4.86 3.95
N GLN A 109 6.33 -4.41 4.93
CA GLN A 109 6.46 -4.89 6.32
C GLN A 109 6.24 -6.40 6.43
N ALA A 110 5.22 -6.94 5.76
CA ALA A 110 4.97 -8.37 5.74
C ALA A 110 6.15 -9.16 5.15
N VAL A 111 6.75 -8.65 4.06
CA VAL A 111 7.95 -9.26 3.46
C VAL A 111 9.15 -9.18 4.42
N PHE A 112 9.37 -8.04 5.07
CA PHE A 112 10.44 -7.91 6.05
C PHE A 112 10.27 -8.90 7.20
N PHE A 113 9.08 -9.04 7.76
CA PHE A 113 8.82 -10.01 8.83
C PHE A 113 8.98 -11.46 8.40
N ALA A 114 8.67 -11.78 7.15
CA ALA A 114 8.84 -13.13 6.63
C ALA A 114 10.31 -13.52 6.40
N LEU A 115 11.17 -12.55 6.05
CA LEU A 115 12.52 -12.81 5.57
C LEU A 115 13.64 -12.34 6.52
N LEU A 116 13.37 -11.40 7.42
CA LEU A 116 14.36 -10.74 8.25
C LEU A 116 14.07 -10.90 9.74
N GLN A 117 15.14 -10.86 10.54
CA GLN A 117 15.08 -10.67 11.98
C GLN A 117 15.52 -9.22 12.32
N PRO A 118 15.11 -8.67 13.48
CA PRO A 118 15.60 -7.37 13.92
C PRO A 118 17.12 -7.31 13.90
N GLY A 119 17.68 -6.23 13.30
CA GLY A 119 19.11 -6.04 13.10
C GLY A 119 19.69 -6.65 11.82
N ASP A 120 18.95 -7.47 11.09
CA ASP A 120 19.40 -7.99 9.80
C ASP A 120 19.60 -6.88 8.77
N ALA A 121 20.60 -7.06 7.92
CA ALA A 121 20.89 -6.13 6.84
C ALA A 121 19.97 -6.34 5.64
N PHE A 122 19.52 -5.24 5.06
CA PHE A 122 18.92 -5.22 3.73
C PHE A 122 19.45 -4.04 2.92
N LEU A 123 19.45 -4.17 1.60
CA LEU A 123 19.94 -3.17 0.64
C LEU A 123 18.74 -2.52 -0.04
N GLY A 124 18.71 -1.19 -0.13
CA GLY A 124 17.65 -0.44 -0.80
C GLY A 124 18.15 0.91 -1.34
N MET A 125 17.36 1.54 -2.19
CA MET A 125 17.67 2.86 -2.71
C MET A 125 17.53 3.92 -1.62
N ASP A 126 18.51 4.82 -1.52
CA ASP A 126 18.50 5.95 -0.60
C ASP A 126 17.29 6.86 -0.85
N LEU A 127 16.66 7.34 0.21
CA LEU A 127 15.50 8.24 0.14
C LEU A 127 15.83 9.52 -0.65
N ALA A 128 17.02 10.09 -0.47
CA ALA A 128 17.44 11.29 -1.18
C ALA A 128 17.66 11.06 -2.70
N CYS A 129 17.79 9.80 -3.11
CA CYS A 129 17.93 9.40 -4.52
C CYS A 129 16.62 8.93 -5.16
N GLY A 130 15.50 9.07 -4.47
CA GLY A 130 14.19 8.67 -4.95
C GLY A 130 13.65 7.38 -4.35
N GLY A 131 14.31 6.81 -3.34
CA GLY A 131 13.82 5.65 -2.58
C GLY A 131 12.55 5.97 -1.80
N HIS A 132 11.90 4.94 -1.27
CA HIS A 132 10.73 5.07 -0.42
C HIS A 132 11.12 5.09 1.07
N LEU A 133 10.26 5.61 1.94
CA LEU A 133 10.46 5.58 3.40
C LEU A 133 10.73 4.16 3.93
N THR A 134 10.06 3.14 3.37
CA THR A 134 10.27 1.74 3.77
C THR A 134 11.61 1.14 3.30
N HIS A 135 12.44 1.92 2.58
CA HIS A 135 13.79 1.50 2.19
C HIS A 135 14.85 1.80 3.26
N GLY A 136 14.45 1.94 4.52
CA GLY A 136 15.38 2.09 5.63
C GLY A 136 15.50 3.51 6.19
N SER A 137 14.53 4.39 5.90
CA SER A 137 14.50 5.71 6.53
C SER A 137 14.48 5.58 8.06
N PRO A 138 15.30 6.37 8.81
CA PRO A 138 15.32 6.34 10.29
C PRO A 138 13.95 6.65 10.91
N ALA A 139 13.08 7.36 10.21
CA ALA A 139 11.71 7.64 10.66
C ALA A 139 10.77 6.46 10.50
N ASN A 140 11.12 5.50 9.64
CA ASN A 140 10.31 4.33 9.32
C ASN A 140 10.71 3.12 10.16
N GLN A 141 9.79 2.16 10.32
CA GLN A 141 10.04 0.89 11.00
C GLN A 141 11.23 0.14 10.40
N SER A 142 11.38 0.15 9.06
CA SER A 142 12.47 -0.51 8.35
C SER A 142 13.85 -0.01 8.79
N GLY A 143 13.99 1.30 9.06
CA GLY A 143 15.23 1.89 9.57
C GLY A 143 15.43 1.74 11.07
N LYS A 144 14.34 1.49 11.83
CA LYS A 144 14.41 1.32 13.29
C LYS A 144 14.70 -0.10 13.73
N TRP A 145 14.22 -1.08 13.00
CA TRP A 145 14.29 -2.50 13.38
C TRP A 145 15.38 -3.27 12.65
N PHE A 146 15.71 -2.85 11.43
CA PHE A 146 16.70 -3.51 10.60
C PHE A 146 17.92 -2.62 10.38
N ARG A 147 18.94 -3.17 9.76
CA ARG A 147 20.15 -2.44 9.36
C ARG A 147 20.08 -2.12 7.86
N PRO A 148 19.56 -0.96 7.48
CA PRO A 148 19.51 -0.57 6.07
C PRO A 148 20.92 -0.25 5.56
N VAL A 149 21.23 -0.79 4.38
CA VAL A 149 22.36 -0.41 3.56
C VAL A 149 21.77 0.28 2.34
N THR A 150 22.24 1.49 2.01
CA THR A 150 21.65 2.25 0.91
C THR A 150 22.58 2.34 -0.27
N TYR A 151 22.03 2.18 -1.48
CA TYR A 151 22.69 2.55 -2.72
C TYR A 151 22.14 3.87 -3.25
N LYS A 152 22.97 4.59 -4.02
CA LYS A 152 22.66 5.91 -4.55
C LYS A 152 22.70 5.90 -6.07
N VAL A 153 22.25 6.99 -6.65
CA VAL A 153 22.51 7.29 -8.07
C VAL A 153 23.86 7.96 -8.20
N ARG A 154 24.47 7.85 -9.37
CA ARG A 154 25.69 8.57 -9.72
C ARG A 154 25.41 10.07 -9.78
N GLU A 155 26.34 10.89 -9.31
CA GLU A 155 26.17 12.36 -9.31
C GLU A 155 26.19 12.96 -10.72
N ASP A 156 26.95 12.36 -11.63
CA ASP A 156 27.14 12.85 -13.00
C ASP A 156 25.97 12.52 -13.94
N THR A 157 25.36 11.32 -13.79
CA THR A 157 24.33 10.82 -14.72
C THR A 157 22.94 10.72 -14.10
N HIS A 158 22.86 10.74 -12.78
CA HIS A 158 21.65 10.45 -12.01
C HIS A 158 21.07 9.05 -12.29
N LEU A 159 21.90 8.12 -12.76
CA LEU A 159 21.54 6.72 -12.96
C LEU A 159 22.01 5.86 -11.79
N ILE A 160 21.30 4.75 -11.54
CA ILE A 160 21.74 3.74 -10.59
C ILE A 160 23.07 3.16 -11.07
N ASP A 161 24.07 3.11 -10.20
CA ASP A 161 25.34 2.44 -10.44
C ASP A 161 25.21 0.97 -10.01
N TYR A 162 24.91 0.11 -10.96
CA TYR A 162 24.71 -1.32 -10.70
C TYR A 162 25.99 -2.03 -10.25
N ASP A 163 27.19 -1.57 -10.67
CA ASP A 163 28.45 -2.13 -10.21
C ASP A 163 28.65 -1.82 -8.71
N HIS A 164 28.35 -0.60 -8.30
CA HIS A 164 28.35 -0.22 -6.89
C HIS A 164 27.30 -0.99 -6.07
N VAL A 165 26.09 -1.21 -6.62
CA VAL A 165 25.08 -2.05 -5.98
C VAL A 165 25.60 -3.46 -5.75
N ALA A 166 26.26 -4.06 -6.75
CA ALA A 166 26.83 -5.40 -6.65
C ALA A 166 27.97 -5.45 -5.60
N GLU A 167 28.86 -4.46 -5.60
CA GLU A 167 29.91 -4.33 -4.58
C GLU A 167 29.35 -4.26 -3.17
N MET A 168 28.36 -3.40 -2.96
CA MET A 168 27.69 -3.26 -1.66
C MET A 168 26.99 -4.53 -1.21
N ALA A 169 26.36 -5.25 -2.15
CA ALA A 169 25.72 -6.53 -1.85
C ALA A 169 26.74 -7.60 -1.42
N GLN A 170 27.90 -7.64 -2.07
CA GLN A 170 28.99 -8.57 -1.71
C GLN A 170 29.64 -8.22 -0.38
N LYS A 171 29.85 -6.94 -0.12
CA LYS A 171 30.50 -6.44 1.10
C LYS A 171 29.60 -6.59 2.33
N GLU A 172 28.38 -6.13 2.24
CA GLU A 172 27.44 -6.04 3.35
C GLU A 172 26.60 -7.29 3.57
N LYS A 173 26.55 -8.16 2.56
CA LYS A 173 25.82 -9.45 2.57
C LYS A 173 24.39 -9.31 3.09
N PRO A 174 23.58 -8.41 2.51
CA PRO A 174 22.21 -8.21 2.93
C PRO A 174 21.40 -9.48 2.71
N LYS A 175 20.44 -9.77 3.60
CA LYS A 175 19.50 -10.87 3.42
C LYS A 175 18.39 -10.57 2.40
N LEU A 176 18.18 -9.29 2.10
CA LEU A 176 17.15 -8.80 1.18
C LEU A 176 17.69 -7.61 0.39
N ILE A 177 17.37 -7.58 -0.90
CA ILE A 177 17.55 -6.41 -1.74
C ILE A 177 16.16 -5.90 -2.12
N LEU A 178 15.87 -4.66 -1.76
CA LEU A 178 14.62 -3.99 -2.07
C LEU A 178 14.80 -3.14 -3.33
N ALA A 179 14.24 -3.59 -4.45
CA ALA A 179 14.28 -2.92 -5.73
C ALA A 179 12.99 -2.11 -5.97
N GLY A 180 13.14 -0.91 -6.50
CA GLY A 180 12.06 0.01 -6.78
C GLY A 180 12.31 1.38 -6.18
N ALA A 181 11.48 2.34 -6.55
CA ALA A 181 11.62 3.74 -6.13
C ALA A 181 10.27 4.46 -6.16
N SER A 182 10.16 5.54 -5.37
CA SER A 182 9.01 6.46 -5.44
C SER A 182 9.24 7.59 -6.45
N ALA A 183 10.48 8.01 -6.65
CA ALA A 183 10.81 9.20 -7.45
C ALA A 183 12.03 9.01 -8.37
N TYR A 184 12.35 7.78 -8.77
CA TYR A 184 13.37 7.48 -9.78
C TYR A 184 12.68 7.24 -11.12
N SER A 185 12.93 8.09 -12.12
CA SER A 185 12.20 8.14 -13.40
C SER A 185 12.90 7.43 -14.56
N ARG A 186 13.95 6.66 -14.30
CA ARG A 186 14.70 5.91 -15.33
C ARG A 186 14.33 4.43 -15.30
N HIS A 187 14.58 3.78 -16.44
CA HIS A 187 14.43 2.33 -16.60
C HIS A 187 15.78 1.64 -16.58
#